data_9acb6175f457ae5d7ba7a05e0fa40527
#
_entry.id   9acb6175f457ae5d7ba7a05e0fa40527
#
_cell.length_a   1.000
_cell.length_b   1.000
_cell.length_c   1.000
_cell.angle_alpha   90.00
_cell.angle_beta   90.00
_cell.angle_gamma   90.00
#
_symmetry.space_group_name_H-M   'P 1'
#
loop_
_entity.id
_entity.type
_entity.pdbx_description
1 polymer ?
#
loop_
_entity_poly.entity_id
_entity_poly.type
_entity_poly.pdbx_seq_one_letter_code
_entity_poly.pdbx_strand_id
1 'polypeptide(L)'
;MELFKDFKDLWRGVALTLVISVPAWLLGRRFEVIGGPVFAILIGMVMGHVLRKRSGVTEAAAPGIKYTSKKILQYAVILLGFGLNLGQIAKVGASSLPIIVSTITTSLVISFVLCRVMNIPRKISTLVGVGSSICGGSAIAATAPVIDADDEEIAQAISVIFLFNIIAALVFPTLGGVLGMSNEGFGLFAGTAVNDTSSVTAAAAAWDGMHPGSNALDHATIVKLTRTLAIIPITLFLAFWQVRQAKRATEMGKGDGAAAGTFDIKKIFPFFILFFVLASVITTVFALPVTVTAPIKTLSKFFIVMAMAAIGFNTDVVKLVKTGGKPIFMGLCCWIGITLVSVGMQHLLGIW
;
A
#
# COMPACT_ATOMS: atom_id res chain seq x y z
N MET A 1 6.62 6.43 -34.35
CA MET A 1 5.29 6.93 -34.76
C MET A 1 4.16 6.31 -33.92
N GLU A 2 4.28 5.08 -33.43
CA GLU A 2 3.33 4.46 -32.49
C GLU A 2 3.28 5.15 -31.12
N LEU A 3 4.41 5.54 -30.56
CA LEU A 3 4.49 6.21 -29.25
C LEU A 3 3.69 7.54 -29.18
N PHE A 4 3.63 8.27 -30.29
CA PHE A 4 2.84 9.53 -30.37
C PHE A 4 1.35 9.32 -30.56
N LYS A 5 0.94 8.18 -31.10
CA LYS A 5 -0.47 7.80 -31.23
C LYS A 5 -1.02 7.40 -29.88
N ASP A 6 -0.25 6.62 -29.13
CA ASP A 6 -0.59 6.24 -27.74
C ASP A 6 -0.71 7.47 -26.83
N PHE A 7 0.14 8.48 -26.99
CA PHE A 7 0.10 9.69 -26.16
C PHE A 7 -1.17 10.52 -26.42
N LYS A 8 -1.66 10.59 -27.68
CA LYS A 8 -2.91 11.29 -27.98
C LYS A 8 -4.14 10.66 -27.32
N ASP A 9 -4.12 9.35 -27.10
CA ASP A 9 -5.22 8.63 -26.48
C ASP A 9 -5.12 8.65 -24.94
N LEU A 10 -3.92 8.79 -24.39
CA LEU A 10 -3.68 8.76 -22.95
C LEU A 10 -3.83 10.12 -22.25
N TRP A 11 -3.50 11.24 -22.95
CA TRP A 11 -3.36 12.55 -22.31
C TRP A 11 -4.61 13.04 -21.58
N ARG A 12 -5.82 12.73 -22.13
CA ARG A 12 -7.09 13.15 -21.53
C ARG A 12 -7.30 12.53 -20.14
N GLY A 13 -7.07 11.24 -20.04
CA GLY A 13 -7.19 10.53 -18.76
C GLY A 13 -6.09 10.90 -17.78
N VAL A 14 -4.84 11.04 -18.25
CA VAL A 14 -3.72 11.49 -17.42
C VAL A 14 -3.95 12.93 -16.92
N ALA A 15 -4.40 13.84 -17.76
CA ALA A 15 -4.73 15.20 -17.38
C ALA A 15 -5.87 15.24 -16.34
N LEU A 16 -6.93 14.44 -16.56
CA LEU A 16 -8.03 14.35 -15.61
C LEU A 16 -7.57 13.85 -14.24
N THR A 17 -6.75 12.80 -14.21
CA THR A 17 -6.18 12.30 -12.93
C THR A 17 -5.25 13.31 -12.28
N LEU A 18 -4.49 14.08 -13.05
CA LEU A 18 -3.65 15.15 -12.53
C LEU A 18 -4.50 16.27 -11.88
N VAL A 19 -5.58 16.69 -12.53
CA VAL A 19 -6.53 17.70 -12.01
C VAL A 19 -7.14 17.26 -10.68
N ILE A 20 -7.43 15.97 -10.51
CA ILE A 20 -7.91 15.41 -9.23
C ILE A 20 -6.78 15.34 -8.20
N SER A 21 -5.58 15.00 -8.65
CA SER A 21 -4.44 14.72 -7.76
C SER A 21 -3.88 15.97 -7.09
N VAL A 22 -3.85 17.10 -7.79
CA VAL A 22 -3.30 18.35 -7.23
C VAL A 22 -4.08 18.80 -5.98
N PRO A 23 -5.41 18.98 -6.01
CA PRO A 23 -6.16 19.33 -4.81
C PRO A 23 -6.09 18.23 -3.74
N ALA A 24 -6.09 16.94 -4.12
CA ALA A 24 -5.93 15.84 -3.18
C ALA A 24 -4.58 15.87 -2.48
N TRP A 25 -3.51 16.17 -3.20
CA TRP A 25 -2.17 16.36 -2.64
C TRP A 25 -2.10 17.54 -1.67
N LEU A 26 -2.69 18.67 -2.01
CA LEU A 26 -2.73 19.86 -1.15
C LEU A 26 -3.54 19.61 0.12
N LEU A 27 -4.71 18.96 -0.01
CA LEU A 27 -5.53 18.54 1.13
C LEU A 27 -4.78 17.54 2.01
N GLY A 28 -4.09 16.56 1.41
CA GLY A 28 -3.30 15.59 2.16
C GLY A 28 -2.14 16.20 2.92
N ARG A 29 -1.56 17.30 2.42
CA ARG A 29 -0.54 18.07 3.16
C ARG A 29 -1.14 18.92 4.30
N ARG A 30 -2.40 19.33 4.18
CA ARG A 30 -3.10 20.09 5.22
C ARG A 30 -3.71 19.19 6.30
N PHE A 31 -4.12 17.98 5.93
CA PHE A 31 -4.73 16.99 6.78
C PHE A 31 -3.91 15.69 6.72
N GLU A 32 -2.74 15.71 7.37
CA GLU A 32 -1.74 14.63 7.29
C GLU A 32 -2.26 13.28 7.79
N VAL A 33 -3.16 13.28 8.79
CA VAL A 33 -3.81 12.08 9.33
C VAL A 33 -4.59 11.29 8.26
N ILE A 34 -5.23 12.00 7.32
CA ILE A 34 -6.01 11.37 6.23
C ILE A 34 -5.08 11.01 5.07
N GLY A 35 -4.20 11.93 4.70
CA GLY A 35 -3.23 11.76 3.62
C GLY A 35 -3.78 11.95 2.20
N GLY A 36 -2.87 12.33 1.28
CA GLY A 36 -3.20 12.60 -0.13
C GLY A 36 -3.88 11.45 -0.87
N PRO A 37 -3.43 10.19 -0.72
CA PRO A 37 -4.03 9.05 -1.42
C PRO A 37 -5.52 8.85 -1.11
N VAL A 38 -5.94 9.06 0.14
CA VAL A 38 -7.37 8.95 0.51
C VAL A 38 -8.20 10.03 -0.13
N PHE A 39 -7.75 11.28 -0.05
CA PHE A 39 -8.43 12.39 -0.73
C PHE A 39 -8.52 12.14 -2.23
N ALA A 40 -7.47 11.61 -2.85
CA ALA A 40 -7.46 11.28 -4.28
C ALA A 40 -8.50 10.22 -4.65
N ILE A 41 -8.62 9.15 -3.85
CA ILE A 41 -9.67 8.13 -4.05
C ILE A 41 -11.05 8.76 -3.90
N LEU A 42 -11.29 9.49 -2.81
CA LEU A 42 -12.61 10.08 -2.53
C LEU A 42 -13.02 11.08 -3.61
N ILE A 43 -12.14 12.02 -3.96
CA ILE A 43 -12.41 12.99 -5.04
C ILE A 43 -12.57 12.25 -6.37
N GLY A 44 -11.73 11.26 -6.66
CA GLY A 44 -11.84 10.41 -7.83
C GLY A 44 -13.20 9.69 -7.91
N MET A 45 -13.67 9.09 -6.82
CA MET A 45 -14.99 8.44 -6.75
C MET A 45 -16.13 9.41 -7.03
N VAL A 46 -16.10 10.59 -6.41
CA VAL A 46 -17.12 11.63 -6.64
C VAL A 46 -17.10 12.08 -8.09
N MET A 47 -15.92 12.41 -8.64
CA MET A 47 -15.76 12.83 -10.02
C MET A 47 -16.15 11.72 -11.00
N GLY A 48 -15.79 10.48 -10.74
CA GLY A 48 -16.19 9.31 -11.52
C GLY A 48 -17.71 9.13 -11.52
N HIS A 49 -18.36 9.25 -10.38
CA HIS A 49 -19.83 9.17 -10.27
C HIS A 49 -20.53 10.28 -11.04
N VAL A 50 -20.06 11.52 -10.92
CA VAL A 50 -20.65 12.69 -11.61
C VAL A 50 -20.44 12.61 -13.12
N LEU A 51 -19.23 12.24 -13.57
CA LEU A 51 -18.87 12.23 -14.99
C LEU A 51 -19.38 10.98 -15.73
N ARG A 52 -19.69 9.88 -15.05
CA ARG A 52 -20.33 8.69 -15.67
C ARG A 52 -21.66 9.02 -16.35
N LYS A 53 -22.35 10.06 -15.90
CA LYS A 53 -23.55 10.57 -16.56
C LYS A 53 -23.26 11.25 -17.91
N ARG A 54 -21.97 11.52 -18.22
CA ARG A 54 -21.50 12.12 -19.47
C ARG A 54 -20.61 11.12 -20.22
N SER A 55 -21.21 10.13 -20.86
CA SER A 55 -20.55 8.98 -21.50
C SER A 55 -19.34 9.36 -22.38
N GLY A 56 -19.45 10.39 -23.20
CA GLY A 56 -18.36 10.78 -24.13
C GLY A 56 -17.06 11.24 -23.44
N VAL A 57 -17.12 11.86 -22.25
CA VAL A 57 -15.93 12.29 -21.50
C VAL A 57 -15.27 11.09 -20.85
N THR A 58 -16.06 10.19 -20.31
CA THR A 58 -15.58 9.00 -19.61
C THR A 58 -14.89 8.04 -20.58
N GLU A 59 -15.48 7.78 -21.75
CA GLU A 59 -14.90 6.92 -22.77
C GLU A 59 -13.59 7.49 -23.32
N ALA A 60 -13.53 8.79 -23.59
CA ALA A 60 -12.32 9.45 -24.09
C ALA A 60 -11.17 9.49 -23.06
N ALA A 61 -11.47 9.46 -21.76
CA ALA A 61 -10.47 9.47 -20.69
C ALA A 61 -10.05 8.05 -20.26
N ALA A 62 -10.84 7.02 -20.55
CA ALA A 62 -10.64 5.65 -20.05
C ALA A 62 -9.23 5.08 -20.33
N PRO A 63 -8.61 5.21 -21.52
CA PRO A 63 -7.27 4.69 -21.76
C PRO A 63 -6.22 5.33 -20.85
N GLY A 64 -6.26 6.66 -20.69
CA GLY A 64 -5.32 7.38 -19.83
C GLY A 64 -5.52 7.12 -18.35
N ILE A 65 -6.76 6.94 -17.89
CA ILE A 65 -7.07 6.55 -16.51
C ILE A 65 -6.54 5.14 -16.25
N LYS A 66 -6.74 4.20 -17.17
CA LYS A 66 -6.18 2.84 -17.07
C LYS A 66 -4.65 2.84 -17.08
N TYR A 67 -4.04 3.69 -17.88
CA TYR A 67 -2.57 3.87 -17.87
C TYR A 67 -2.09 4.40 -16.52
N THR A 68 -2.75 5.41 -15.96
CA THR A 68 -2.38 6.03 -14.69
C THR A 68 -2.52 5.03 -13.54
N SER A 69 -3.63 4.30 -13.46
CA SER A 69 -3.87 3.30 -12.40
C SER A 69 -2.88 2.14 -12.43
N LYS A 70 -2.34 1.79 -13.61
CA LYS A 70 -1.41 0.65 -13.76
C LYS A 70 0.06 1.09 -13.91
N LYS A 71 0.37 1.90 -14.91
CA LYS A 71 1.79 2.25 -15.25
C LYS A 71 2.37 3.31 -14.34
N ILE A 72 1.64 4.40 -14.08
CA ILE A 72 2.10 5.42 -13.13
C ILE A 72 2.27 4.83 -11.73
N LEU A 73 1.37 3.90 -11.33
CA LEU A 73 1.52 3.14 -10.10
C LEU A 73 2.81 2.32 -10.04
N GLN A 74 3.17 1.62 -11.12
CA GLN A 74 4.43 0.88 -11.21
C GLN A 74 5.65 1.82 -11.08
N TYR A 75 5.63 2.97 -11.75
CA TYR A 75 6.71 3.96 -11.64
C TYR A 75 6.82 4.53 -10.21
N ALA A 76 5.68 4.78 -9.56
CA ALA A 76 5.68 5.20 -8.17
C ALA A 76 6.38 4.17 -7.26
N VAL A 77 6.09 2.88 -7.46
CA VAL A 77 6.72 1.80 -6.69
C VAL A 77 8.23 1.73 -6.94
N ILE A 78 8.69 1.86 -8.18
CA ILE A 78 10.12 1.90 -8.50
C ILE A 78 10.80 3.05 -7.78
N LEU A 79 10.21 4.24 -7.84
CA LEU A 79 10.76 5.43 -7.18
C LEU A 79 10.78 5.32 -5.65
N LEU A 80 9.84 4.57 -5.02
CA LEU A 80 9.88 4.27 -3.60
C LEU A 80 11.19 3.56 -3.20
N GLY A 81 11.73 2.71 -4.06
CA GLY A 81 12.98 2.02 -3.82
C GLY A 81 14.14 2.95 -3.48
N PHE A 82 14.21 4.13 -4.10
CA PHE A 82 15.23 5.15 -3.78
C PHE A 82 15.08 5.78 -2.38
N GLY A 83 13.96 5.56 -1.73
CA GLY A 83 13.74 6.02 -0.36
C GLY A 83 14.24 5.05 0.72
N LEU A 84 14.77 3.91 0.35
CA LEU A 84 15.14 2.83 1.25
C LEU A 84 16.66 2.66 1.32
N ASN A 85 17.22 2.69 2.54
CA ASN A 85 18.62 2.41 2.81
C ASN A 85 18.72 1.09 3.60
N LEU A 86 19.28 0.06 2.96
CA LEU A 86 19.42 -1.27 3.55
C LEU A 86 20.36 -1.28 4.78
N GLY A 87 21.38 -0.39 4.81
CA GLY A 87 22.33 -0.31 5.91
C GLY A 87 21.72 0.24 7.21
N GLN A 88 20.90 1.28 7.12
CA GLN A 88 20.17 1.84 8.27
C GLN A 88 19.21 0.83 8.88
N ILE A 89 18.60 0.01 8.05
CA ILE A 89 17.63 -1.00 8.43
C ILE A 89 18.27 -2.14 9.21
N ALA A 90 19.41 -2.62 8.76
CA ALA A 90 20.14 -3.68 9.48
C ALA A 90 20.53 -3.23 10.90
N LYS A 91 20.85 -1.95 11.07
CA LYS A 91 21.32 -1.39 12.35
C LYS A 91 20.20 -1.17 13.37
N VAL A 92 19.02 -0.77 12.91
CA VAL A 92 17.89 -0.39 13.77
C VAL A 92 16.85 -1.51 13.87
N GLY A 93 16.76 -2.35 12.84
CA GLY A 93 15.71 -3.33 12.71
C GLY A 93 15.85 -4.59 13.57
N ALA A 94 17.02 -4.89 14.10
CA ALA A 94 17.28 -6.18 14.77
C ALA A 94 16.33 -6.43 15.95
N SER A 95 16.09 -5.44 16.79
CA SER A 95 15.18 -5.57 17.94
C SER A 95 13.70 -5.57 17.54
N SER A 96 13.35 -4.88 16.46
CA SER A 96 11.97 -4.80 15.97
C SER A 96 11.58 -5.95 15.04
N LEU A 97 12.56 -6.66 14.45
CA LEU A 97 12.31 -7.76 13.50
C LEU A 97 11.39 -8.86 14.03
N PRO A 98 11.53 -9.40 15.25
CA PRO A 98 10.63 -10.43 15.74
C PRO A 98 9.16 -9.97 15.79
N ILE A 99 8.92 -8.73 16.21
CA ILE A 99 7.58 -8.15 16.29
C ILE A 99 7.05 -7.88 14.89
N ILE A 100 7.88 -7.34 14.00
CA ILE A 100 7.53 -7.11 12.59
C ILE A 100 7.13 -8.41 11.91
N VAL A 101 7.93 -9.47 12.04
CA VAL A 101 7.65 -10.78 11.43
C VAL A 101 6.36 -11.36 12.00
N SER A 102 6.15 -11.29 13.33
CA SER A 102 4.95 -11.80 13.99
C SER A 102 3.69 -11.06 13.52
N THR A 103 3.73 -9.72 13.45
CA THR A 103 2.58 -8.92 13.00
C THR A 103 2.28 -9.11 11.50
N ILE A 104 3.30 -9.24 10.65
CA ILE A 104 3.14 -9.56 9.23
C ILE A 104 2.48 -10.93 9.09
N THR A 105 3.02 -11.95 9.75
CA THR A 105 2.50 -13.32 9.71
C THR A 105 1.06 -13.36 10.18
N THR A 106 0.74 -12.71 11.29
CA THR A 106 -0.61 -12.63 11.84
C THR A 106 -1.60 -12.06 10.83
N SER A 107 -1.28 -10.93 10.21
CA SER A 107 -2.14 -10.30 9.21
C SER A 107 -2.37 -11.21 8.00
N LEU A 108 -1.30 -11.83 7.48
CA LEU A 108 -1.40 -12.73 6.33
C LEU A 108 -2.19 -14.00 6.67
N VAL A 109 -2.01 -14.56 7.87
CA VAL A 109 -2.77 -15.74 8.32
C VAL A 109 -4.24 -15.39 8.50
N ILE A 110 -4.56 -14.29 9.17
CA ILE A 110 -5.95 -13.84 9.37
C ILE A 110 -6.63 -13.63 8.01
N SER A 111 -5.99 -12.90 7.10
CA SER A 111 -6.56 -12.65 5.77
C SER A 111 -6.76 -13.94 4.97
N PHE A 112 -5.82 -14.88 5.05
CA PHE A 112 -5.92 -16.18 4.39
C PHE A 112 -7.05 -17.04 4.95
N VAL A 113 -7.20 -17.11 6.28
CA VAL A 113 -8.26 -17.86 6.94
C VAL A 113 -9.62 -17.25 6.62
N LEU A 114 -9.77 -15.92 6.79
CA LEU A 114 -11.04 -15.24 6.53
C LEU A 114 -11.41 -15.25 5.04
N CYS A 115 -10.44 -15.26 4.12
CA CYS A 115 -10.68 -15.46 2.71
C CYS A 115 -11.48 -16.75 2.45
N ARG A 116 -11.10 -17.84 3.11
CA ARG A 116 -11.75 -19.14 2.95
C ARG A 116 -13.07 -19.24 3.71
N VAL A 117 -13.09 -18.80 4.96
CA VAL A 117 -14.27 -18.92 5.84
C VAL A 117 -15.42 -18.02 5.34
N MET A 118 -15.10 -16.81 4.89
CA MET A 118 -16.12 -15.84 4.47
C MET A 118 -16.35 -15.81 2.95
N ASN A 119 -15.63 -16.64 2.18
CA ASN A 119 -15.66 -16.65 0.71
C ASN A 119 -15.42 -15.23 0.14
N ILE A 120 -14.35 -14.56 0.60
CA ILE A 120 -13.94 -13.25 0.07
C ILE A 120 -13.09 -13.49 -1.20
N PRO A 121 -13.24 -12.68 -2.25
CA PRO A 121 -12.40 -12.79 -3.44
C PRO A 121 -10.91 -12.79 -3.07
N ARG A 122 -10.15 -13.74 -3.64
CA ARG A 122 -8.74 -13.95 -3.28
C ARG A 122 -7.88 -12.72 -3.46
N LYS A 123 -8.10 -11.93 -4.53
CA LYS A 123 -7.35 -10.72 -4.81
C LYS A 123 -7.58 -9.67 -3.73
N ILE A 124 -8.83 -9.40 -3.37
CA ILE A 124 -9.18 -8.47 -2.29
C ILE A 124 -8.56 -8.92 -0.97
N SER A 125 -8.70 -10.21 -0.64
CA SER A 125 -8.12 -10.78 0.58
C SER A 125 -6.61 -10.64 0.63
N THR A 126 -5.91 -10.93 -0.48
CA THR A 126 -4.46 -10.75 -0.58
C THR A 126 -4.07 -9.28 -0.41
N LEU A 127 -4.78 -8.35 -1.07
CA LEU A 127 -4.49 -6.92 -0.96
C LEU A 127 -4.73 -6.38 0.45
N VAL A 128 -5.83 -6.78 1.12
CA VAL A 128 -6.11 -6.39 2.51
C VAL A 128 -5.07 -6.99 3.45
N GLY A 129 -4.72 -8.27 3.28
CA GLY A 129 -3.71 -8.95 4.10
C GLY A 129 -2.32 -8.31 3.96
N VAL A 130 -1.87 -8.06 2.73
CA VAL A 130 -0.56 -7.44 2.46
C VAL A 130 -0.58 -5.97 2.88
N GLY A 131 -1.65 -5.23 2.62
CA GLY A 131 -1.81 -3.86 3.07
C GLY A 131 -1.74 -3.72 4.59
N SER A 132 -2.46 -4.57 5.32
CA SER A 132 -2.40 -4.60 6.79
C SER A 132 -1.04 -5.08 7.31
N SER A 133 -0.36 -5.95 6.58
CA SER A 133 0.90 -6.56 7.04
C SER A 133 2.12 -5.67 6.89
N ILE A 134 2.15 -4.72 5.95
CA ILE A 134 3.38 -3.97 5.61
C ILE A 134 3.21 -2.46 5.83
N CYS A 135 2.75 -1.73 4.78
CA CYS A 135 2.71 -0.27 4.78
C CYS A 135 1.45 0.31 4.13
N GLY A 136 0.34 -0.42 4.22
CA GLY A 136 -0.94 0.07 3.76
C GLY A 136 -1.02 0.20 2.23
N GLY A 137 -1.37 1.38 1.77
CA GLY A 137 -1.58 1.66 0.35
C GLY A 137 -0.37 1.38 -0.55
N SER A 138 0.86 1.62 -0.05
CA SER A 138 2.08 1.33 -0.83
C SER A 138 2.27 -0.17 -1.08
N ALA A 139 1.95 -1.00 -0.07
CA ALA A 139 2.02 -2.46 -0.21
C ALA A 139 0.94 -2.99 -1.16
N ILE A 140 -0.28 -2.44 -1.08
CA ILE A 140 -1.36 -2.74 -2.03
C ILE A 140 -0.93 -2.34 -3.44
N ALA A 141 -0.37 -1.13 -3.61
CA ALA A 141 0.09 -0.61 -4.89
C ALA A 141 1.18 -1.50 -5.53
N ALA A 142 2.10 -2.02 -4.71
CA ALA A 142 3.15 -2.94 -5.17
C ALA A 142 2.59 -4.33 -5.52
N THR A 143 1.60 -4.81 -4.78
CA THR A 143 1.05 -6.16 -4.93
C THR A 143 0.01 -6.25 -6.04
N ALA A 144 -0.79 -5.20 -6.22
CA ALA A 144 -1.91 -5.21 -7.16
C ALA A 144 -1.53 -5.61 -8.59
N PRO A 145 -0.48 -5.04 -9.22
CA PRO A 145 -0.07 -5.45 -10.55
C PRO A 145 0.55 -6.86 -10.58
N VAL A 146 1.07 -7.35 -9.45
CA VAL A 146 1.63 -8.71 -9.34
C VAL A 146 0.52 -9.75 -9.44
N ILE A 147 -0.61 -9.53 -8.77
CA ILE A 147 -1.75 -10.45 -8.75
C ILE A 147 -2.82 -10.11 -9.79
N ASP A 148 -2.52 -9.17 -10.67
CA ASP A 148 -3.44 -8.65 -11.71
C ASP A 148 -4.80 -8.23 -11.14
N ALA A 149 -4.76 -7.48 -10.01
CA ALA A 149 -5.96 -6.95 -9.38
C ALA A 149 -6.56 -5.83 -10.23
N ASP A 150 -7.89 -5.74 -10.24
CA ASP A 150 -8.61 -4.67 -10.91
C ASP A 150 -8.72 -3.42 -10.03
N ASP A 151 -9.16 -2.30 -10.64
CA ASP A 151 -9.23 -1.01 -9.97
C ASP A 151 -10.24 -1.01 -8.81
N GLU A 152 -11.31 -1.82 -8.90
CA GLU A 152 -12.33 -1.93 -7.86
C GLU A 152 -11.79 -2.70 -6.65
N GLU A 153 -11.09 -3.81 -6.87
CA GLU A 153 -10.43 -4.60 -5.84
C GLU A 153 -9.37 -3.78 -5.09
N ILE A 154 -8.58 -2.99 -5.85
CA ILE A 154 -7.56 -2.09 -5.29
C ILE A 154 -8.20 -1.00 -4.42
N ALA A 155 -9.21 -0.30 -4.95
CA ALA A 155 -9.87 0.78 -4.24
C ALA A 155 -10.56 0.28 -2.96
N GLN A 156 -11.19 -0.91 -3.02
CA GLN A 156 -11.82 -1.53 -1.87
C GLN A 156 -10.79 -1.86 -0.78
N ALA A 157 -9.70 -2.52 -1.14
CA ALA A 157 -8.64 -2.86 -0.19
C ALA A 157 -8.01 -1.60 0.44
N ILE A 158 -7.70 -0.58 -0.37
CA ILE A 158 -7.14 0.68 0.13
C ILE A 158 -8.10 1.37 1.08
N SER A 159 -9.38 1.46 0.74
CA SER A 159 -10.40 2.11 1.59
C SER A 159 -10.49 1.44 2.97
N VAL A 160 -10.47 0.11 3.01
CA VAL A 160 -10.47 -0.67 4.25
C VAL A 160 -9.24 -0.35 5.10
N ILE A 161 -8.05 -0.40 4.50
CA ILE A 161 -6.80 -0.17 5.24
C ILE A 161 -6.74 1.27 5.77
N PHE A 162 -7.11 2.26 4.98
CA PHE A 162 -7.07 3.65 5.41
C PHE A 162 -8.09 3.96 6.49
N LEU A 163 -9.27 3.34 6.47
CA LEU A 163 -10.25 3.48 7.55
C LEU A 163 -9.62 3.13 8.90
N PHE A 164 -8.99 1.96 9.01
CA PHE A 164 -8.36 1.53 10.25
C PHE A 164 -7.11 2.33 10.61
N ASN A 165 -6.37 2.84 9.63
CA ASN A 165 -5.24 3.74 9.87
C ASN A 165 -5.66 5.06 10.49
N ILE A 166 -6.75 5.67 10.04
CA ILE A 166 -7.29 6.91 10.64
C ILE A 166 -7.72 6.63 12.07
N ILE A 167 -8.46 5.54 12.30
CA ILE A 167 -8.89 5.15 13.64
C ILE A 167 -7.66 4.93 14.54
N ALA A 168 -6.65 4.20 14.06
CA ALA A 168 -5.42 3.96 14.82
C ALA A 168 -4.67 5.26 15.16
N ALA A 169 -4.54 6.19 14.21
CA ALA A 169 -3.85 7.46 14.43
C ALA A 169 -4.49 8.29 15.55
N LEU A 170 -5.82 8.20 15.69
CA LEU A 170 -6.58 8.94 16.70
C LEU A 170 -6.64 8.20 18.05
N VAL A 171 -6.78 6.89 18.03
CA VAL A 171 -7.05 6.07 19.23
C VAL A 171 -5.77 5.59 19.91
N PHE A 172 -4.73 5.22 19.15
CA PHE A 172 -3.55 4.58 19.70
C PHE A 172 -2.74 5.43 20.68
N PRO A 173 -2.58 6.76 20.51
CA PRO A 173 -1.88 7.56 21.50
C PRO A 173 -2.52 7.46 22.89
N THR A 174 -3.85 7.57 22.93
CA THR A 174 -4.61 7.41 24.19
C THR A 174 -4.56 5.96 24.71
N LEU A 175 -4.67 4.98 23.82
CA LEU A 175 -4.57 3.56 24.19
C LEU A 175 -3.20 3.22 24.76
N GLY A 176 -2.12 3.72 24.19
CA GLY A 176 -0.77 3.54 24.70
C GLY A 176 -0.59 4.11 26.10
N GLY A 177 -1.17 5.30 26.36
CA GLY A 177 -1.20 5.90 27.69
C GLY A 177 -1.96 5.07 28.72
N VAL A 178 -3.14 4.54 28.33
CA VAL A 178 -3.94 3.65 29.20
C VAL A 178 -3.20 2.34 29.51
N LEU A 179 -2.45 1.83 28.53
CA LEU A 179 -1.66 0.61 28.68
C LEU A 179 -0.32 0.86 29.42
N GLY A 180 0.03 2.10 29.74
CA GLY A 180 1.26 2.45 30.43
C GLY A 180 2.53 2.18 29.62
N MET A 181 2.47 2.33 28.28
CA MET A 181 3.63 2.12 27.43
C MET A 181 4.72 3.16 27.68
N SER A 182 5.99 2.73 27.59
CA SER A 182 7.12 3.65 27.51
C SER A 182 7.15 4.40 26.17
N ASN A 183 7.94 5.46 26.07
CA ASN A 183 8.09 6.20 24.82
C ASN A 183 8.65 5.33 23.68
N GLU A 184 9.61 4.46 24.00
CA GLU A 184 10.18 3.51 23.03
C GLU A 184 9.18 2.40 22.69
N GLY A 185 8.49 1.85 23.69
CA GLY A 185 7.42 0.87 23.52
C GLY A 185 6.29 1.40 22.65
N PHE A 186 5.85 2.64 22.87
CA PHE A 186 4.83 3.25 22.01
C PHE A 186 5.35 3.48 20.59
N GLY A 187 6.60 3.92 20.42
CA GLY A 187 7.20 4.06 19.10
C GLY A 187 7.23 2.75 18.33
N LEU A 188 7.62 1.66 18.98
CA LEU A 188 7.62 0.32 18.41
C LEU A 188 6.20 -0.17 18.09
N PHE A 189 5.25 0.07 19.00
CA PHE A 189 3.83 -0.24 18.81
C PHE A 189 3.24 0.50 17.61
N ALA A 190 3.39 1.81 17.54
CA ALA A 190 2.90 2.62 16.43
C ALA A 190 3.50 2.17 15.09
N GLY A 191 4.81 1.91 15.03
CA GLY A 191 5.50 1.43 13.84
C GLY A 191 5.04 0.06 13.35
N THR A 192 4.62 -0.82 14.25
CA THR A 192 4.22 -2.20 13.94
C THR A 192 2.70 -2.40 13.81
N ALA A 193 1.87 -1.64 14.53
CA ALA A 193 0.41 -1.81 14.55
C ALA A 193 -0.34 -0.84 13.63
N VAL A 194 0.24 0.30 13.26
CA VAL A 194 -0.33 1.22 12.27
C VAL A 194 0.27 0.93 10.89
N ASN A 195 -0.57 0.85 9.86
CA ASN A 195 -0.11 0.35 8.55
C ASN A 195 0.44 1.43 7.63
N ASP A 196 -0.13 2.62 7.59
CA ASP A 196 0.37 3.71 6.74
C ASP A 196 1.39 4.59 7.44
N THR A 197 2.42 5.04 6.71
CA THR A 197 3.49 5.88 7.26
C THR A 197 2.99 7.22 7.79
N SER A 198 2.04 7.86 7.11
CA SER A 198 1.47 9.14 7.56
C SER A 198 0.74 8.97 8.90
N SER A 199 -0.04 7.90 9.04
CA SER A 199 -0.78 7.59 10.26
C SER A 199 0.13 7.17 11.41
N VAL A 200 1.24 6.46 11.14
CA VAL A 200 2.31 6.19 12.11
C VAL A 200 2.90 7.49 12.63
N THR A 201 3.28 8.39 11.71
CA THR A 201 3.84 9.70 12.06
C THR A 201 2.85 10.52 12.88
N ALA A 202 1.57 10.53 12.49
CA ALA A 202 0.53 11.25 13.22
C ALA A 202 0.35 10.71 14.65
N ALA A 203 0.25 9.37 14.81
CA ALA A 203 0.11 8.74 16.11
C ALA A 203 1.32 9.01 17.00
N ALA A 204 2.54 8.84 16.47
CA ALA A 204 3.76 9.02 17.25
C ALA A 204 4.04 10.50 17.58
N ALA A 205 3.73 11.44 16.68
CA ALA A 205 3.81 12.86 16.96
C ALA A 205 2.78 13.31 18.00
N ALA A 206 1.57 12.74 17.97
CA ALA A 206 0.56 13.01 19.01
C ALA A 206 1.04 12.49 20.38
N TRP A 207 1.66 11.30 20.42
CA TRP A 207 2.28 10.78 21.63
C TRP A 207 3.37 11.71 22.17
N ASP A 208 4.31 12.13 21.31
CA ASP A 208 5.39 13.05 21.70
C ASP A 208 4.85 14.38 22.23
N GLY A 209 3.73 14.87 21.65
CA GLY A 209 3.04 16.05 22.14
C GLY A 209 2.42 15.88 23.54
N MET A 210 1.99 14.68 23.91
CA MET A 210 1.43 14.37 25.24
C MET A 210 2.50 14.01 26.27
N HIS A 211 3.69 13.61 25.83
CA HIS A 211 4.78 13.12 26.70
C HIS A 211 6.06 13.93 26.46
N PRO A 212 6.27 15.07 27.14
CA PRO A 212 7.44 15.90 26.96
C PRO A 212 8.75 15.10 27.12
N GLY A 213 9.68 15.26 26.17
CA GLY A 213 10.94 14.51 26.15
C GLY A 213 10.84 13.12 25.48
N SER A 214 9.69 12.77 24.95
CA SER A 214 9.52 11.54 24.14
C SER A 214 10.25 11.68 22.79
N ASN A 215 10.68 10.52 22.27
CA ASN A 215 11.25 10.33 20.93
C ASN A 215 10.52 9.20 20.18
N ALA A 216 9.27 8.96 20.51
CA ALA A 216 8.47 7.89 19.94
C ALA A 216 8.30 8.06 18.42
N LEU A 217 8.28 9.30 17.91
CA LEU A 217 8.21 9.58 16.48
C LEU A 217 9.42 9.03 15.71
N ASP A 218 10.63 9.22 16.25
CA ASP A 218 11.85 8.71 15.61
C ASP A 218 11.86 7.18 15.61
N HIS A 219 11.55 6.55 16.76
CA HIS A 219 11.46 5.11 16.90
C HIS A 219 10.41 4.51 15.96
N ALA A 220 9.20 5.05 15.94
CA ALA A 220 8.11 4.59 15.08
C ALA A 220 8.46 4.70 13.60
N THR A 221 9.14 5.79 13.21
CA THR A 221 9.57 6.01 11.82
C THR A 221 10.58 4.95 11.39
N ILE A 222 11.58 4.66 12.22
CA ILE A 222 12.59 3.65 11.92
C ILE A 222 11.96 2.26 11.82
N VAL A 223 11.15 1.87 12.79
CA VAL A 223 10.42 0.59 12.78
C VAL A 223 9.55 0.46 11.54
N LYS A 224 8.84 1.53 11.19
CA LYS A 224 7.99 1.56 10.01
C LYS A 224 8.78 1.41 8.71
N LEU A 225 9.90 2.09 8.57
CA LEU A 225 10.76 1.97 7.40
C LEU A 225 11.33 0.55 7.28
N THR A 226 11.74 -0.06 8.37
CA THR A 226 12.19 -1.47 8.43
C THR A 226 11.07 -2.41 7.96
N ARG A 227 9.85 -2.26 8.50
CA ARG A 227 8.70 -3.07 8.10
C ARG A 227 8.37 -2.93 6.60
N THR A 228 8.56 -1.74 6.06
CA THR A 228 8.29 -1.46 4.63
C THR A 228 9.16 -2.29 3.69
N LEU A 229 10.35 -2.72 4.12
CA LEU A 229 11.19 -3.62 3.31
C LEU A 229 10.59 -4.99 3.07
N ALA A 230 9.68 -5.44 3.93
CA ALA A 230 8.97 -6.70 3.72
C ALA A 230 8.16 -6.71 2.41
N ILE A 231 7.96 -5.55 1.79
CA ILE A 231 7.40 -5.44 0.43
C ILE A 231 8.19 -6.30 -0.56
N ILE A 232 9.54 -6.28 -0.46
CA ILE A 232 10.42 -6.98 -1.41
C ILE A 232 10.17 -8.51 -1.36
N PRO A 233 10.41 -9.20 -0.23
CA PRO A 233 10.24 -10.65 -0.19
C PRO A 233 8.79 -11.09 -0.42
N ILE A 234 7.81 -10.33 0.05
CA ILE A 234 6.39 -10.69 -0.10
C ILE A 234 5.94 -10.55 -1.56
N THR A 235 6.27 -9.47 -2.23
CA THR A 235 5.90 -9.29 -3.65
C THR A 235 6.64 -10.26 -4.56
N LEU A 236 7.91 -10.56 -4.27
CA LEU A 236 8.68 -11.58 -4.99
C LEU A 236 8.06 -12.98 -4.79
N PHE A 237 7.68 -13.32 -3.56
CA PHE A 237 7.01 -14.59 -3.28
C PHE A 237 5.69 -14.71 -4.04
N LEU A 238 4.87 -13.66 -4.03
CA LEU A 238 3.59 -13.64 -4.74
C LEU A 238 3.79 -13.74 -6.26
N ALA A 239 4.79 -13.05 -6.82
CA ALA A 239 5.15 -13.15 -8.23
C ALA A 239 5.54 -14.57 -8.61
N PHE A 240 6.44 -15.19 -7.82
CA PHE A 240 6.86 -16.58 -8.03
C PHE A 240 5.68 -17.56 -7.91
N TRP A 241 4.81 -17.36 -6.93
CA TRP A 241 3.61 -18.15 -6.73
C TRP A 241 2.67 -18.09 -7.93
N GLN A 242 2.44 -16.90 -8.48
CA GLN A 242 1.63 -16.72 -9.69
C GLN A 242 2.21 -17.46 -10.89
N VAL A 243 3.52 -17.31 -11.14
CA VAL A 243 4.21 -18.05 -12.21
C VAL A 243 4.02 -19.55 -12.06
N ARG A 244 4.13 -20.07 -10.81
CA ARG A 244 3.95 -21.49 -10.54
C ARG A 244 2.51 -21.96 -10.75
N GLN A 245 1.52 -21.15 -10.37
CA GLN A 245 0.11 -21.48 -10.61
C GLN A 245 -0.23 -21.48 -12.11
N ALA A 246 0.25 -20.50 -12.86
CA ALA A 246 0.05 -20.44 -14.29
C ALA A 246 0.65 -21.65 -15.02
N LYS A 247 1.86 -22.09 -14.63
CA LYS A 247 2.46 -23.34 -15.15
C LYS A 247 1.58 -24.56 -14.89
N ARG A 248 1.11 -24.73 -13.66
CA ARG A 248 0.24 -25.85 -13.29
C ARG A 248 -1.10 -25.85 -14.04
N ALA A 249 -1.69 -24.68 -14.28
CA ALA A 249 -2.92 -24.55 -15.05
C ALA A 249 -2.72 -24.99 -16.51
N THR A 250 -1.58 -24.64 -17.11
CA THR A 250 -1.20 -25.07 -18.46
C THR A 250 -0.96 -26.57 -18.53
N GLU A 251 -0.27 -27.16 -17.54
CA GLU A 251 -0.01 -28.62 -17.47
C GLU A 251 -1.30 -29.43 -17.28
N MET A 252 -2.33 -28.88 -16.63
CA MET A 252 -3.62 -29.53 -16.40
C MET A 252 -4.63 -29.33 -17.54
N GLY A 253 -4.25 -28.71 -18.68
CA GLY A 253 -5.14 -28.48 -19.83
C GLY A 253 -6.32 -27.54 -19.53
N LYS A 254 -6.30 -26.80 -18.41
CA LYS A 254 -7.34 -25.84 -17.98
C LYS A 254 -7.04 -24.39 -18.41
N GLY A 255 -6.05 -24.19 -19.27
CA GLY A 255 -5.85 -22.93 -19.96
C GLY A 255 -6.83 -22.84 -21.11
N ASP A 256 -7.65 -21.79 -21.17
CA ASP A 256 -8.45 -21.47 -22.35
C ASP A 256 -7.58 -21.60 -23.59
N GLY A 257 -8.11 -22.25 -24.64
CA GLY A 257 -7.44 -22.66 -25.87
C GLY A 257 -6.84 -21.54 -26.75
N ALA A 258 -6.16 -20.61 -26.15
CA ALA A 258 -5.25 -19.69 -26.80
C ALA A 258 -3.85 -20.34 -26.79
N ALA A 259 -3.54 -21.03 -27.87
CA ALA A 259 -2.24 -21.46 -28.35
C ALA A 259 -1.28 -21.99 -27.28
N ALA A 260 -0.78 -23.21 -27.47
CA ALA A 260 0.49 -23.68 -26.95
C ALA A 260 1.64 -22.76 -27.43
N GLY A 261 1.51 -21.48 -27.14
CA GLY A 261 2.53 -20.46 -27.29
C GLY A 261 3.42 -20.53 -26.08
N THR A 262 4.70 -20.67 -26.30
CA THR A 262 5.80 -20.52 -25.37
C THR A 262 5.41 -19.69 -24.15
N PHE A 263 5.40 -20.34 -22.99
CA PHE A 263 5.13 -19.73 -21.69
C PHE A 263 6.10 -18.54 -21.49
N ASP A 264 5.66 -17.35 -21.83
CA ASP A 264 6.52 -16.17 -21.83
C ASP A 264 6.62 -15.61 -20.40
N ILE A 265 7.61 -16.11 -19.66
CA ILE A 265 7.95 -15.65 -18.31
C ILE A 265 8.05 -14.12 -18.24
N LYS A 266 8.46 -13.47 -19.36
CA LYS A 266 8.56 -12.00 -19.44
C LYS A 266 7.21 -11.29 -19.31
N LYS A 267 6.10 -11.94 -19.72
CA LYS A 267 4.75 -11.36 -19.57
C LYS A 267 4.16 -11.52 -18.17
N ILE A 268 4.64 -12.51 -17.42
CA ILE A 268 4.09 -12.86 -16.11
C ILE A 268 4.93 -12.24 -14.99
N PHE A 269 6.25 -12.11 -15.19
CA PHE A 269 7.13 -11.55 -14.17
C PHE A 269 6.99 -10.02 -14.11
N PRO A 270 6.63 -9.45 -12.96
CA PRO A 270 6.46 -8.01 -12.82
C PRO A 270 7.82 -7.31 -12.70
N PHE A 271 8.43 -6.97 -13.83
CA PHE A 271 9.77 -6.36 -13.90
C PHE A 271 9.94 -5.10 -13.05
N PHE A 272 8.86 -4.36 -12.77
CA PHE A 272 8.95 -3.17 -11.92
C PHE A 272 9.43 -3.49 -10.50
N ILE A 273 9.20 -4.72 -10.00
CA ILE A 273 9.74 -5.17 -8.69
C ILE A 273 11.26 -5.28 -8.74
N LEU A 274 11.80 -5.78 -9.85
CA LEU A 274 13.25 -5.83 -10.04
C LEU A 274 13.87 -4.43 -10.03
N PHE A 275 13.23 -3.46 -10.69
CA PHE A 275 13.67 -2.07 -10.69
C PHE A 275 13.54 -1.42 -9.31
N PHE A 276 12.50 -1.77 -8.54
CA PHE A 276 12.35 -1.33 -7.16
C PHE A 276 13.50 -1.83 -6.27
N VAL A 277 13.86 -3.13 -6.38
CA VAL A 277 15.00 -3.70 -5.65
C VAL A 277 16.30 -3.03 -6.09
N LEU A 278 16.50 -2.86 -7.41
CA LEU A 278 17.68 -2.20 -7.95
C LEU A 278 17.82 -0.76 -7.44
N ALA A 279 16.72 -0.01 -7.39
CA ALA A 279 16.70 1.35 -6.83
C ALA A 279 17.14 1.37 -5.36
N SER A 280 16.67 0.41 -4.55
CA SER A 280 17.08 0.27 -3.14
C SER A 280 18.56 -0.10 -3.00
N VAL A 281 19.07 -0.98 -3.88
CA VAL A 281 20.50 -1.33 -3.91
C VAL A 281 21.34 -0.11 -4.29
N ILE A 282 20.95 0.63 -5.32
CA ILE A 282 21.65 1.87 -5.76
C ILE A 282 21.74 2.86 -4.60
N THR A 283 20.62 3.12 -3.92
CA THR A 283 20.60 4.02 -2.75
C THR A 283 21.55 3.56 -1.64
N THR A 284 21.62 2.25 -1.41
CA THR A 284 22.45 1.66 -0.36
C THR A 284 23.94 1.70 -0.75
N VAL A 285 24.28 1.26 -1.96
CA VAL A 285 25.69 1.14 -2.43
C VAL A 285 26.31 2.52 -2.63
N PHE A 286 25.59 3.45 -3.23
CA PHE A 286 26.09 4.80 -3.48
C PHE A 286 25.83 5.78 -2.34
N ALA A 287 25.21 5.33 -1.24
CA ALA A 287 24.86 6.16 -0.09
C ALA A 287 24.22 7.50 -0.53
N LEU A 288 23.22 7.43 -1.41
CA LEU A 288 22.60 8.61 -2.00
C LEU A 288 22.17 9.61 -0.92
N PRO A 289 22.57 10.89 -1.03
CA PRO A 289 22.21 11.88 -0.03
C PRO A 289 20.70 12.16 -0.02
N VAL A 290 20.19 12.58 1.12
CA VAL A 290 18.76 12.92 1.31
C VAL A 290 18.30 14.00 0.31
N THR A 291 19.18 14.89 -0.08
CA THR A 291 18.92 15.93 -1.10
C THR A 291 18.52 15.35 -2.45
N VAL A 292 18.97 14.14 -2.78
CA VAL A 292 18.60 13.41 -4.01
C VAL A 292 17.39 12.50 -3.76
N THR A 293 17.39 11.76 -2.66
CA THR A 293 16.33 10.76 -2.40
C THR A 293 15.00 11.39 -1.98
N ALA A 294 15.00 12.53 -1.28
CA ALA A 294 13.78 13.18 -0.82
C ALA A 294 12.88 13.71 -1.97
N PRO A 295 13.41 14.38 -3.01
CA PRO A 295 12.61 14.76 -4.18
C PRO A 295 12.04 13.53 -4.91
N ILE A 296 12.84 12.46 -5.05
CA ILE A 296 12.39 11.20 -5.67
C ILE A 296 11.24 10.58 -4.88
N LYS A 297 11.36 10.51 -3.55
CA LYS A 297 10.28 10.02 -2.66
C LYS A 297 9.02 10.89 -2.77
N THR A 298 9.19 12.21 -2.86
CA THR A 298 8.07 13.14 -3.02
C THR A 298 7.36 12.90 -4.35
N LEU A 299 8.11 12.72 -5.43
CA LEU A 299 7.58 12.39 -6.74
C LEU A 299 6.85 11.03 -6.73
N SER A 300 7.44 10.02 -6.10
CA SER A 300 6.80 8.71 -5.90
C SER A 300 5.46 8.83 -5.18
N LYS A 301 5.42 9.56 -4.06
CA LYS A 301 4.18 9.82 -3.30
C LYS A 301 3.14 10.54 -4.16
N PHE A 302 3.54 11.51 -4.97
CA PHE A 302 2.63 12.20 -5.89
C PHE A 302 2.08 11.26 -6.97
N PHE A 303 2.91 10.40 -7.55
CA PHE A 303 2.46 9.37 -8.50
C PHE A 303 1.50 8.36 -7.87
N ILE A 304 1.69 8.01 -6.59
CA ILE A 304 0.71 7.20 -5.86
C ILE A 304 -0.63 7.96 -5.77
N VAL A 305 -0.62 9.24 -5.43
CA VAL A 305 -1.84 10.06 -5.39
C VAL A 305 -2.52 10.09 -6.75
N MET A 306 -1.77 10.24 -7.86
CA MET A 306 -2.32 10.17 -9.22
C MET A 306 -2.95 8.80 -9.52
N ALA A 307 -2.29 7.73 -9.18
CA ALA A 307 -2.81 6.38 -9.37
C ALA A 307 -4.09 6.15 -8.54
N MET A 308 -4.11 6.66 -7.31
CA MET A 308 -5.29 6.58 -6.43
C MET A 308 -6.47 7.41 -6.96
N ALA A 309 -6.21 8.58 -7.55
CA ALA A 309 -7.23 9.36 -8.25
C ALA A 309 -7.85 8.59 -9.42
N ALA A 310 -7.01 7.92 -10.22
CA ALA A 310 -7.46 7.07 -11.33
C ALA A 310 -8.28 5.87 -10.85
N ILE A 311 -7.84 5.21 -9.79
CA ILE A 311 -8.53 4.07 -9.18
C ILE A 311 -9.87 4.52 -8.61
N GLY A 312 -9.87 5.63 -7.84
CA GLY A 312 -11.11 6.21 -7.29
C GLY A 312 -12.11 6.53 -8.39
N PHE A 313 -11.67 7.14 -9.50
CA PHE A 313 -12.53 7.47 -10.64
C PHE A 313 -13.21 6.24 -11.25
N ASN A 314 -12.50 5.12 -11.36
CA ASN A 314 -13.04 3.87 -11.87
C ASN A 314 -13.96 3.16 -10.86
N THR A 315 -13.86 3.50 -9.57
CA THR A 315 -14.61 2.82 -8.51
C THR A 315 -16.06 3.27 -8.46
N ASP A 316 -16.97 2.29 -8.36
CA ASP A 316 -18.39 2.53 -8.16
C ASP A 316 -18.72 2.54 -6.66
N VAL A 317 -18.98 3.75 -6.12
CA VAL A 317 -19.26 3.94 -4.67
C VAL A 317 -20.49 3.13 -4.22
N VAL A 318 -21.53 3.07 -5.06
CA VAL A 318 -22.77 2.33 -4.71
C VAL A 318 -22.48 0.84 -4.58
N LYS A 319 -21.69 0.32 -5.53
CA LYS A 319 -21.28 -1.07 -5.54
C LYS A 319 -20.32 -1.38 -4.37
N LEU A 320 -19.39 -0.45 -4.06
CA LEU A 320 -18.47 -0.56 -2.92
C LEU A 320 -19.22 -0.69 -1.58
N VAL A 321 -20.21 0.16 -1.34
CA VAL A 321 -21.02 0.12 -0.10
C VAL A 321 -21.81 -1.18 -0.01
N LYS A 322 -22.34 -1.68 -1.13
CA LYS A 322 -23.08 -2.95 -1.17
C LYS A 322 -22.20 -4.18 -0.97
N THR A 323 -20.93 -4.14 -1.39
CA THR A 323 -19.99 -5.28 -1.32
C THR A 323 -18.98 -5.19 -0.18
N GLY A 324 -18.89 -4.05 0.51
CA GLY A 324 -17.80 -3.72 1.44
C GLY A 324 -17.80 -4.41 2.80
N GLY A 325 -18.89 -5.03 3.24
CA GLY A 325 -19.00 -5.55 4.61
C GLY A 325 -17.94 -6.61 4.97
N LYS A 326 -17.73 -7.61 4.11
CA LYS A 326 -16.76 -8.68 4.35
C LYS A 326 -15.30 -8.21 4.34
N PRO A 327 -14.82 -7.42 3.37
CA PRO A 327 -13.47 -6.86 3.41
C PRO A 327 -13.22 -5.92 4.60
N ILE A 328 -14.20 -5.12 5.00
CA ILE A 328 -14.11 -4.27 6.20
C ILE A 328 -13.94 -5.13 7.45
N PHE A 329 -14.75 -6.18 7.60
CA PHE A 329 -14.60 -7.12 8.72
C PHE A 329 -13.24 -7.82 8.72
N MET A 330 -12.73 -8.23 7.55
CA MET A 330 -11.38 -8.78 7.42
C MET A 330 -10.32 -7.78 7.86
N GLY A 331 -10.41 -6.52 7.40
CA GLY A 331 -9.50 -5.45 7.79
C GLY A 331 -9.53 -5.20 9.29
N LEU A 332 -10.72 -5.22 9.92
CA LEU A 332 -10.88 -5.11 11.37
C LEU A 332 -10.17 -6.26 12.11
N CYS A 333 -10.38 -7.49 11.67
CA CYS A 333 -9.72 -8.65 12.26
C CYS A 333 -8.20 -8.60 12.12
N CYS A 334 -7.69 -8.20 10.95
CA CYS A 334 -6.26 -8.00 10.74
C CYS A 334 -5.73 -6.91 11.67
N TRP A 335 -6.41 -5.77 11.76
CA TRP A 335 -6.02 -4.63 12.59
C TRP A 335 -5.99 -4.99 14.08
N ILE A 336 -7.03 -5.65 14.60
CA ILE A 336 -7.07 -6.14 15.98
C ILE A 336 -5.96 -7.18 16.19
N GLY A 337 -5.80 -8.14 15.28
CA GLY A 337 -4.78 -9.19 15.40
C GLY A 337 -3.37 -8.63 15.47
N ILE A 338 -3.00 -7.70 14.57
CA ILE A 338 -1.67 -7.08 14.60
C ILE A 338 -1.45 -6.21 15.85
N THR A 339 -2.50 -5.54 16.33
CA THR A 339 -2.45 -4.75 17.56
C THR A 339 -2.17 -5.64 18.77
N LEU A 340 -2.93 -6.72 18.95
CA LEU A 340 -2.76 -7.66 20.05
C LEU A 340 -1.39 -8.36 20.00
N VAL A 341 -0.95 -8.79 18.81
CA VAL A 341 0.36 -9.44 18.66
C VAL A 341 1.49 -8.45 18.89
N SER A 342 1.37 -7.20 18.44
CA SER A 342 2.38 -6.17 18.72
C SER A 342 2.55 -5.95 20.22
N VAL A 343 1.45 -5.77 20.94
CA VAL A 343 1.43 -5.62 22.40
C VAL A 343 1.99 -6.86 23.09
N GLY A 344 1.49 -8.05 22.74
CA GLY A 344 1.93 -9.31 23.35
C GLY A 344 3.43 -9.60 23.16
N MET A 345 3.94 -9.34 21.94
CA MET A 345 5.36 -9.53 21.65
C MET A 345 6.26 -8.54 22.39
N GLN A 346 5.80 -7.30 22.59
CA GLN A 346 6.55 -6.31 23.38
C GLN A 346 6.65 -6.76 24.84
N HIS A 347 5.58 -7.26 25.43
CA HIS A 347 5.62 -7.83 26.77
C HIS A 347 6.57 -9.04 26.87
N LEU A 348 6.51 -9.96 25.90
CA LEU A 348 7.39 -11.13 25.86
C LEU A 348 8.88 -10.78 25.73
N LEU A 349 9.19 -9.69 25.03
CA LEU A 349 10.57 -9.23 24.82
C LEU A 349 11.05 -8.23 25.88
N GLY A 350 10.20 -7.86 26.84
CA GLY A 350 10.53 -6.88 27.88
C GLY A 350 10.72 -5.45 27.33
N ILE A 351 10.14 -5.14 26.20
CA ILE A 351 10.15 -3.80 25.57
C ILE A 351 8.76 -3.18 25.78
N TRP A 352 8.56 -2.53 26.91
CA TRP A 352 7.24 -1.99 27.24
C TRP A 352 7.30 -0.52 27.64
#